data_d210e2f5a8dfe04e8e3d6f441ee1cb6f
#
_entry.id   d210e2f5a8dfe04e8e3d6f441ee1cb6f
#
_cell.length_a   1.000
_cell.length_b   1.000
_cell.length_c   1.000
_cell.angle_alpha   90.00
_cell.angle_beta   90.00
_cell.angle_gamma   90.00
#
_symmetry.space_group_name_H-M   'P 1'
#
loop_
_entity.id
_entity.type
_entity.pdbx_description
1 polymer ?
#
loop_
_entity_poly.entity_id
_entity_poly.type
_entity_poly.pdbx_seq_one_letter_code
_entity_poly.pdbx_strand_id
1 'polypeptide(L)'
;LMNIPDNYKVLFLQGGASQFFAEVPMNLMKNKKAGYIITGQWAKKAFAEAKIYGDAVELASSADETFSYIPDCSDLPITDDMDYVYICENNTIYGTKYKKLPNTKGKNLVADVSSCFLSEPVDVSKYAVIYGGVQKNVGPAGVVIAIIREDLITDDCLPGTPTMLKWKTQADNDSLYNTPPCYGIYICGKVFKWLKKMGGLSVMKERNEEKAKILYDFLDQSKLFKGTVRKEDRSLMNVPFVTGDAELDAKFVKEATACLLYTSPSPR
;
A
#
# COMPACT_ATOMS: atom_id res chain seq x y z
N LEU A 1 13.25 0.93 13.14
CA LEU A 1 12.14 1.84 12.85
C LEU A 1 10.78 1.17 13.07
N MET A 2 10.58 0.01 12.50
CA MET A 2 9.30 -0.73 12.54
C MET A 2 9.26 -1.84 13.59
N ASN A 3 10.34 -2.11 14.30
CA ASN A 3 10.45 -3.20 15.28
C ASN A 3 9.99 -4.55 14.69
N ILE A 4 10.52 -4.87 13.50
CA ILE A 4 10.19 -6.09 12.76
C ILE A 4 10.59 -7.30 13.62
N PRO A 5 9.68 -8.26 13.91
CA PRO A 5 10.02 -9.46 14.67
C PRO A 5 11.03 -10.35 13.93
N ASP A 6 11.81 -11.16 14.68
CA ASP A 6 12.87 -12.00 14.12
C ASP A 6 12.37 -13.09 13.17
N ASN A 7 11.09 -13.45 13.25
CA ASN A 7 10.43 -14.40 12.35
C ASN A 7 9.89 -13.77 11.05
N TYR A 8 10.45 -12.62 10.64
CA TYR A 8 10.19 -11.98 9.35
C TYR A 8 11.48 -11.75 8.58
N LYS A 9 11.41 -11.87 7.26
CA LYS A 9 12.47 -11.45 6.34
C LYS A 9 12.12 -10.12 5.69
N VAL A 10 13.14 -9.27 5.53
CA VAL A 10 13.05 -8.02 4.76
C VAL A 10 13.75 -8.22 3.45
N LEU A 11 13.02 -8.12 2.35
CA LEU A 11 13.55 -8.29 1.00
C LEU A 11 13.54 -6.95 0.26
N PHE A 12 14.63 -6.69 -0.49
CA PHE A 12 14.77 -5.55 -1.38
C PHE A 12 14.66 -6.03 -2.83
N LEU A 13 13.51 -5.77 -3.43
CA LEU A 13 13.11 -6.35 -4.71
C LEU A 13 12.91 -5.26 -5.77
N GLN A 14 12.55 -5.67 -6.98
CA GLN A 14 12.32 -4.80 -8.13
C GLN A 14 10.86 -4.92 -8.61
N GLY A 15 10.53 -4.32 -9.76
CA GLY A 15 9.23 -4.49 -10.43
C GLY A 15 8.10 -3.59 -9.95
N GLY A 16 8.30 -2.85 -8.84
CA GLY A 16 7.26 -2.01 -8.22
C GLY A 16 6.12 -2.82 -7.61
N ALA A 17 5.17 -2.13 -6.98
CA ALA A 17 3.98 -2.79 -6.40
C ALA A 17 3.16 -3.56 -7.45
N SER A 18 3.22 -3.15 -8.73
CA SER A 18 2.47 -3.83 -9.79
C SER A 18 2.96 -5.26 -10.05
N GLN A 19 4.26 -5.53 -9.92
CA GLN A 19 4.77 -6.90 -10.01
C GLN A 19 4.31 -7.73 -8.80
N PHE A 20 4.22 -7.11 -7.62
CA PHE A 20 3.71 -7.78 -6.42
C PHE A 20 2.24 -8.20 -6.52
N PHE A 21 1.44 -7.56 -7.37
CA PHE A 21 0.08 -8.04 -7.64
C PHE A 21 0.07 -9.47 -8.21
N ALA A 22 1.12 -9.84 -8.97
CA ALA A 22 1.34 -11.20 -9.48
C ALA A 22 2.14 -12.07 -8.47
N GLU A 23 3.19 -11.53 -7.85
CA GLU A 23 4.03 -12.29 -6.91
C GLU A 23 3.27 -12.82 -5.70
N VAL A 24 2.34 -12.04 -5.15
CA VAL A 24 1.53 -12.44 -4.00
C VAL A 24 0.74 -13.72 -4.30
N PRO A 25 -0.12 -13.80 -5.34
CA PRO A 25 -0.82 -15.04 -5.64
C PRO A 25 0.14 -16.18 -6.06
N MET A 26 1.21 -15.91 -6.79
CA MET A 26 2.18 -16.92 -7.17
C MET A 26 2.82 -17.63 -5.97
N ASN A 27 3.09 -16.90 -4.88
CA ASN A 27 3.74 -17.44 -3.69
C ASN A 27 2.75 -17.92 -2.61
N LEU A 28 1.53 -17.41 -2.57
CA LEU A 28 0.61 -17.66 -1.45
C LEU A 28 -0.68 -18.41 -1.81
N MET A 29 -1.15 -18.35 -3.07
CA MET A 29 -2.47 -18.86 -3.45
C MET A 29 -2.47 -20.39 -3.67
N LYS A 30 -2.11 -21.16 -2.63
CA LYS A 30 -1.93 -22.62 -2.68
C LYS A 30 -3.23 -23.36 -2.92
N ASN A 31 -4.32 -22.95 -2.28
CA ASN A 31 -5.67 -23.48 -2.48
C ASN A 31 -6.37 -22.82 -3.68
N LYS A 32 -5.66 -21.96 -4.41
CA LYS A 32 -6.16 -21.18 -5.54
C LYS A 32 -7.35 -20.28 -5.19
N LYS A 33 -7.45 -19.81 -3.93
CA LYS A 33 -8.52 -18.92 -3.49
C LYS A 33 -8.01 -17.88 -2.51
N ALA A 34 -8.39 -16.60 -2.73
CA ALA A 34 -8.00 -15.50 -1.84
C ALA A 34 -9.07 -14.41 -1.81
N GLY A 35 -9.13 -13.70 -0.69
CA GLY A 35 -10.06 -12.61 -0.47
C GLY A 35 -9.43 -11.23 -0.70
N TYR A 36 -10.17 -10.32 -1.33
CA TYR A 36 -9.72 -8.96 -1.62
C TYR A 36 -10.74 -7.93 -1.12
N ILE A 37 -10.27 -6.86 -0.48
CA ILE A 37 -11.10 -5.72 -0.11
C ILE A 37 -10.77 -4.58 -1.08
N ILE A 38 -11.77 -4.14 -1.86
CA ILE A 38 -11.59 -3.23 -2.99
C ILE A 38 -11.93 -1.81 -2.56
N THR A 39 -10.92 -1.08 -2.09
CA THR A 39 -11.07 0.30 -1.61
C THR A 39 -10.44 1.35 -2.52
N GLY A 40 -10.04 0.96 -3.73
CA GLY A 40 -9.45 1.86 -4.71
C GLY A 40 -8.89 1.16 -5.93
N GLN A 41 -8.33 1.96 -6.82
CA GLN A 41 -7.82 1.49 -8.12
C GLN A 41 -6.69 0.46 -7.99
N TRP A 42 -5.82 0.58 -6.98
CA TRP A 42 -4.69 -0.34 -6.82
C TRP A 42 -5.15 -1.69 -6.30
N ALA A 43 -6.07 -1.71 -5.31
CA ALA A 43 -6.70 -2.95 -4.86
C ALA A 43 -7.48 -3.62 -6.00
N LYS A 44 -8.18 -2.85 -6.85
CA LYS A 44 -8.87 -3.36 -8.04
C LYS A 44 -7.91 -4.01 -9.05
N LYS A 45 -6.74 -3.41 -9.28
CA LYS A 45 -5.71 -3.98 -10.16
C LYS A 45 -5.11 -5.26 -9.58
N ALA A 46 -4.78 -5.28 -8.28
CA ALA A 46 -4.30 -6.47 -7.60
C ALA A 46 -5.32 -7.61 -7.65
N PHE A 47 -6.60 -7.31 -7.46
CA PHE A 47 -7.71 -8.27 -7.59
C PHE A 47 -7.82 -8.83 -9.00
N ALA A 48 -7.75 -7.98 -10.03
CA ALA A 48 -7.80 -8.40 -11.42
C ALA A 48 -6.61 -9.31 -11.79
N GLU A 49 -5.41 -8.98 -11.29
CA GLU A 49 -4.21 -9.80 -11.50
C GLU A 49 -4.34 -11.16 -10.82
N ALA A 50 -4.83 -11.20 -9.58
CA ALA A 50 -4.98 -12.45 -8.84
C ALA A 50 -5.94 -13.46 -9.51
N LYS A 51 -6.93 -12.97 -10.25
CA LYS A 51 -7.86 -13.82 -11.04
C LYS A 51 -7.17 -14.63 -12.13
N ILE A 52 -5.97 -14.25 -12.56
CA ILE A 52 -5.18 -15.02 -13.51
C ILE A 52 -4.68 -16.33 -12.87
N TYR A 53 -4.48 -16.33 -11.54
CA TYR A 53 -3.85 -17.42 -10.80
C TYR A 53 -4.85 -18.33 -10.08
N GLY A 54 -6.05 -17.83 -9.78
CA GLY A 54 -7.06 -18.59 -9.05
C GLY A 54 -8.36 -17.82 -8.83
N ASP A 55 -9.16 -18.29 -7.88
CA ASP A 55 -10.41 -17.68 -7.48
C ASP A 55 -10.16 -16.51 -6.52
N ALA A 56 -10.05 -15.31 -7.06
CA ALA A 56 -10.03 -14.10 -6.27
C ALA A 56 -11.46 -13.65 -5.97
N VAL A 57 -11.81 -13.53 -4.69
CA VAL A 57 -13.14 -13.18 -4.19
C VAL A 57 -13.13 -11.74 -3.66
N GLU A 58 -14.06 -10.92 -4.12
CA GLU A 58 -14.31 -9.61 -3.53
C GLU A 58 -15.06 -9.79 -2.20
N LEU A 59 -14.40 -9.47 -1.08
CA LEU A 59 -14.98 -9.59 0.25
C LEU A 59 -15.81 -8.36 0.65
N ALA A 60 -15.37 -7.20 0.23
CA ALA A 60 -16.05 -5.92 0.41
C ALA A 60 -15.50 -4.89 -0.58
N SER A 61 -16.30 -3.88 -0.89
CA SER A 61 -15.91 -2.80 -1.79
C SER A 61 -16.56 -1.48 -1.36
N SER A 62 -15.91 -0.36 -1.65
CA SER A 62 -16.48 0.97 -1.54
C SER A 62 -16.61 1.66 -2.90
N ALA A 63 -16.70 0.89 -3.98
CA ALA A 63 -16.86 1.39 -5.34
C ALA A 63 -18.21 2.10 -5.57
N ASP A 64 -19.22 1.77 -4.78
CA ASP A 64 -20.56 2.38 -4.77
C ASP A 64 -20.52 3.90 -4.52
N GLU A 65 -19.60 4.36 -3.65
CA GLU A 65 -19.39 5.80 -3.39
C GLU A 65 -18.01 6.26 -3.90
N THR A 66 -17.56 5.75 -5.02
CA THR A 66 -16.30 6.16 -5.67
C THR A 66 -15.10 6.07 -4.72
N PHE A 67 -15.07 5.04 -3.85
CA PHE A 67 -14.00 4.77 -2.88
C PHE A 67 -13.77 5.90 -1.86
N SER A 68 -14.83 6.62 -1.49
CA SER A 68 -14.77 7.71 -0.53
C SER A 68 -14.73 7.28 0.94
N TYR A 69 -14.84 5.97 1.20
CA TYR A 69 -14.82 5.39 2.54
C TYR A 69 -14.14 4.01 2.57
N ILE A 70 -13.84 3.53 3.78
CA ILE A 70 -13.42 2.15 4.04
C ILE A 70 -14.64 1.36 4.52
N PRO A 71 -15.02 0.25 3.86
CA PRO A 71 -16.16 -0.55 4.29
C PRO A 71 -15.95 -1.16 5.68
N ASP A 72 -17.01 -1.50 6.38
CA ASP A 72 -16.89 -2.27 7.62
C ASP A 72 -16.29 -3.64 7.33
N CYS A 73 -15.14 -3.90 7.91
CA CYS A 73 -14.37 -5.12 7.76
C CYS A 73 -14.37 -5.97 9.03
N SER A 74 -15.32 -5.78 9.94
CA SER A 74 -15.42 -6.52 11.21
C SER A 74 -15.91 -7.95 11.02
N ASP A 75 -16.77 -8.21 10.04
CA ASP A 75 -17.30 -9.53 9.71
C ASP A 75 -17.40 -9.76 8.19
N LEU A 76 -16.28 -10.15 7.62
CA LEU A 76 -16.16 -10.43 6.19
C LEU A 76 -16.56 -11.86 5.86
N PRO A 77 -17.08 -12.16 4.64
CA PRO A 77 -17.44 -13.49 4.19
C PRO A 77 -16.21 -14.36 3.84
N ILE A 78 -15.29 -14.47 4.78
CA ILE A 78 -14.06 -15.26 4.63
C ILE A 78 -14.37 -16.74 4.86
N THR A 79 -13.90 -17.59 3.95
CA THR A 79 -14.05 -19.05 4.01
C THR A 79 -12.73 -19.73 4.36
N ASP A 80 -12.79 -20.95 4.91
CA ASP A 80 -11.61 -21.66 5.40
C ASP A 80 -10.62 -22.05 4.30
N ASP A 81 -11.06 -22.14 3.07
CA ASP A 81 -10.25 -22.45 1.88
C ASP A 81 -9.49 -21.23 1.31
N MET A 82 -9.71 -20.03 1.84
CA MET A 82 -8.93 -18.85 1.44
C MET A 82 -7.53 -18.86 2.03
N ASP A 83 -6.53 -18.58 1.20
CA ASP A 83 -5.10 -18.55 1.58
C ASP A 83 -4.71 -17.25 2.27
N TYR A 84 -5.28 -16.13 1.83
CA TYR A 84 -4.98 -14.80 2.38
C TYR A 84 -6.13 -13.80 2.13
N VAL A 85 -6.05 -12.68 2.84
CA VAL A 85 -6.85 -11.47 2.62
C VAL A 85 -5.92 -10.33 2.22
N TYR A 86 -6.29 -9.62 1.15
CA TYR A 86 -5.50 -8.52 0.58
C TYR A 86 -6.15 -7.17 0.79
N ILE A 87 -5.33 -6.18 1.17
CA ILE A 87 -5.71 -4.76 1.23
C ILE A 87 -4.66 -3.86 0.56
N CYS A 88 -5.11 -2.73 0.01
CA CYS A 88 -4.28 -1.55 -0.21
C CYS A 88 -4.53 -0.59 0.95
N GLU A 89 -3.59 -0.51 1.90
CA GLU A 89 -3.84 0.11 3.20
C GLU A 89 -4.09 1.62 3.11
N ASN A 90 -3.46 2.30 2.14
CA ASN A 90 -3.70 3.70 1.84
C ASN A 90 -3.97 3.90 0.36
N ASN A 91 -5.14 4.39 0.02
CA ASN A 91 -5.61 4.56 -1.35
C ASN A 91 -5.17 5.92 -1.91
N THR A 92 -4.04 5.95 -2.59
CA THR A 92 -3.36 7.16 -3.06
C THR A 92 -4.24 8.12 -3.86
N ILE A 93 -5.11 7.57 -4.75
CA ILE A 93 -5.94 8.36 -5.66
C ILE A 93 -7.17 8.90 -4.94
N TYR A 94 -7.78 8.08 -4.08
CA TYR A 94 -9.06 8.39 -3.45
C TYR A 94 -8.91 8.98 -2.05
N GLY A 95 -7.71 8.91 -1.44
CA GLY A 95 -7.41 9.54 -0.16
C GLY A 95 -7.98 8.82 1.06
N THR A 96 -8.42 7.58 0.94
CA THR A 96 -8.87 6.77 2.06
C THR A 96 -7.73 5.94 2.66
N LYS A 97 -7.77 5.71 3.97
CA LYS A 97 -6.80 4.88 4.70
C LYS A 97 -7.50 4.05 5.78
N TYR A 98 -7.11 2.80 5.89
CA TYR A 98 -7.54 1.95 7.00
C TYR A 98 -7.06 2.50 8.35
N LYS A 99 -7.99 2.78 9.25
CA LYS A 99 -7.72 3.14 10.66
C LYS A 99 -7.71 1.91 11.56
N LYS A 100 -8.43 0.87 11.13
CA LYS A 100 -8.45 -0.46 11.75
C LYS A 100 -8.22 -1.50 10.67
N LEU A 101 -7.41 -2.50 10.99
CA LEU A 101 -7.20 -3.63 10.09
C LEU A 101 -8.46 -4.50 10.01
N PRO A 102 -8.71 -5.16 8.87
CA PRO A 102 -9.83 -6.07 8.73
C PRO A 102 -9.70 -7.27 9.67
N ASN A 103 -10.84 -7.78 10.13
CA ASN A 103 -10.89 -9.08 10.79
C ASN A 103 -10.74 -10.18 9.75
N THR A 104 -9.54 -10.74 9.65
CA THR A 104 -9.23 -11.79 8.67
C THR A 104 -9.64 -13.19 9.10
N LYS A 105 -10.27 -13.34 10.28
CA LYS A 105 -10.65 -14.64 10.86
C LYS A 105 -9.45 -15.61 10.91
N GLY A 106 -8.25 -15.07 11.18
CA GLY A 106 -7.00 -15.83 11.28
C GLY A 106 -6.29 -16.11 9.95
N LYS A 107 -6.81 -15.64 8.82
CA LYS A 107 -6.13 -15.73 7.53
C LYS A 107 -4.98 -14.72 7.42
N ASN A 108 -4.01 -15.04 6.58
CA ASN A 108 -2.85 -14.20 6.32
C ASN A 108 -3.28 -12.84 5.75
N LEU A 109 -2.92 -11.74 6.42
CA LEU A 109 -3.15 -10.39 5.91
C LEU A 109 -1.98 -9.95 5.04
N VAL A 110 -2.27 -9.59 3.79
CA VAL A 110 -1.32 -9.01 2.83
C VAL A 110 -1.69 -7.56 2.60
N ALA A 111 -0.74 -6.64 2.78
CA ALA A 111 -0.96 -5.22 2.65
C ALA A 111 0.02 -4.54 1.69
N ASP A 112 -0.52 -3.86 0.67
CA ASP A 112 0.21 -2.84 -0.09
C ASP A 112 0.20 -1.52 0.71
N VAL A 113 1.38 -1.12 1.17
CA VAL A 113 1.57 0.11 1.94
C VAL A 113 2.34 1.19 1.16
N SER A 114 2.45 1.08 -0.16
CA SER A 114 3.31 1.93 -1.00
C SER A 114 3.16 3.43 -0.72
N SER A 115 1.96 3.92 -0.43
CA SER A 115 1.74 5.35 -0.22
C SER A 115 1.69 5.80 1.24
N CYS A 116 1.79 4.86 2.19
CA CYS A 116 1.89 5.17 3.63
C CYS A 116 3.08 4.50 4.32
N PHE A 117 3.99 3.87 3.54
CA PHE A 117 5.14 3.17 4.10
C PHE A 117 6.00 4.11 4.94
N LEU A 118 6.29 3.73 6.19
CA LEU A 118 7.05 4.51 7.16
C LEU A 118 6.44 5.90 7.50
N SER A 119 5.14 6.08 7.33
CA SER A 119 4.46 7.32 7.69
C SER A 119 4.03 7.38 9.15
N GLU A 120 3.92 6.24 9.81
CA GLU A 120 3.51 6.06 11.21
C GLU A 120 3.99 4.73 11.76
N PRO A 121 3.94 4.50 13.10
CA PRO A 121 4.20 3.19 13.70
C PRO A 121 3.21 2.14 13.23
N VAL A 122 3.73 0.94 12.96
CA VAL A 122 2.95 -0.24 12.52
C VAL A 122 3.33 -1.43 13.37
N ASP A 123 2.35 -2.19 13.83
CA ASP A 123 2.56 -3.50 14.46
C ASP A 123 2.67 -4.56 13.35
N VAL A 124 3.92 -4.89 12.98
CA VAL A 124 4.23 -5.83 11.90
C VAL A 124 3.64 -7.21 12.17
N SER A 125 3.49 -7.62 13.43
CA SER A 125 2.99 -8.95 13.80
C SER A 125 1.54 -9.21 13.36
N LYS A 126 0.79 -8.17 13.03
CA LYS A 126 -0.59 -8.29 12.52
C LYS A 126 -0.69 -8.61 11.03
N TYR A 127 0.43 -8.62 10.33
CA TYR A 127 0.48 -8.87 8.89
C TYR A 127 1.28 -10.14 8.61
N ALA A 128 0.89 -10.83 7.58
CA ALA A 128 1.68 -11.91 7.02
C ALA A 128 2.69 -11.36 5.98
N VAL A 129 2.27 -10.36 5.21
CA VAL A 129 3.10 -9.67 4.23
C VAL A 129 2.76 -8.18 4.23
N ILE A 130 3.80 -7.35 4.37
CA ILE A 130 3.74 -5.90 4.11
C ILE A 130 4.68 -5.63 2.94
N TYR A 131 4.22 -4.97 1.91
CA TYR A 131 5.10 -4.55 0.83
C TYR A 131 4.77 -3.17 0.31
N GLY A 132 5.73 -2.54 -0.34
CA GLY A 132 5.49 -1.24 -0.96
C GLY A 132 6.59 -0.83 -1.92
N GLY A 133 6.18 -0.23 -3.04
CA GLY A 133 7.07 0.51 -3.91
C GLY A 133 7.54 1.78 -3.20
N VAL A 134 8.86 1.96 -3.11
CA VAL A 134 9.45 3.02 -2.27
C VAL A 134 9.29 4.44 -2.85
N GLN A 135 8.96 4.59 -4.13
CA GLN A 135 8.96 5.86 -4.89
C GLN A 135 8.01 6.94 -4.37
N LYS A 136 7.13 6.62 -3.43
CA LYS A 136 6.19 7.60 -2.88
C LYS A 136 6.68 8.23 -1.60
N ASN A 137 7.19 7.43 -0.64
CA ASN A 137 7.50 7.94 0.70
C ASN A 137 8.86 7.51 1.26
N VAL A 138 9.60 6.61 0.60
CA VAL A 138 10.78 5.95 1.19
C VAL A 138 12.06 6.17 0.38
N GLY A 139 11.95 6.31 -0.96
CA GLY A 139 13.12 6.43 -1.83
C GLY A 139 12.79 6.63 -3.29
N PRO A 140 13.75 6.47 -4.21
CA PRO A 140 13.53 6.61 -5.65
C PRO A 140 12.81 5.39 -6.23
N ALA A 141 12.22 5.56 -7.42
CA ALA A 141 11.61 4.45 -8.16
C ALA A 141 12.61 3.32 -8.45
N GLY A 142 12.11 2.09 -8.51
CA GLY A 142 12.89 0.90 -8.87
C GLY A 142 13.12 -0.09 -7.71
N VAL A 143 12.79 0.28 -6.49
CA VAL A 143 12.89 -0.60 -5.31
C VAL A 143 11.50 -0.93 -4.79
N VAL A 144 11.29 -2.18 -4.42
CA VAL A 144 10.21 -2.64 -3.55
C VAL A 144 10.83 -3.17 -2.26
N ILE A 145 10.27 -2.78 -1.13
CA ILE A 145 10.60 -3.40 0.15
C ILE A 145 9.43 -4.29 0.53
N ALA A 146 9.73 -5.55 0.80
CA ALA A 146 8.76 -6.53 1.29
C ALA A 146 9.20 -7.07 2.65
N ILE A 147 8.29 -7.09 3.61
CA ILE A 147 8.45 -7.67 4.94
C ILE A 147 7.53 -8.87 4.98
N ILE A 148 8.09 -10.06 5.01
CA ILE A 148 7.37 -11.32 4.81
C ILE A 148 7.64 -12.24 6.01
N ARG A 149 6.59 -12.80 6.58
CA ARG A 149 6.70 -13.77 7.66
C ARG A 149 7.40 -15.05 7.14
N GLU A 150 8.39 -15.55 7.86
CA GLU A 150 9.29 -16.61 7.38
C GLU A 150 8.59 -17.91 7.00
N ASP A 151 7.51 -18.27 7.71
CA ASP A 151 6.71 -19.47 7.41
C ASP A 151 6.04 -19.46 6.02
N LEU A 152 5.96 -18.28 5.39
CA LEU A 152 5.42 -18.11 4.04
C LEU A 152 6.50 -18.16 2.95
N ILE A 153 7.77 -18.17 3.33
CA ILE A 153 8.90 -18.21 2.40
C ILE A 153 9.29 -19.66 2.16
N THR A 154 8.60 -20.30 1.24
CA THR A 154 8.74 -21.74 0.95
C THR A 154 8.89 -22.02 -0.54
N ASP A 155 9.27 -23.25 -0.90
CA ASP A 155 9.28 -23.71 -2.29
C ASP A 155 7.88 -24.04 -2.81
N ASP A 156 6.89 -24.10 -1.94
CA ASP A 156 5.50 -24.40 -2.26
C ASP A 156 4.81 -23.17 -2.87
N CYS A 157 5.13 -22.89 -4.12
CA CYS A 157 4.57 -21.84 -4.96
C CYS A 157 3.64 -22.45 -6.02
N LEU A 158 2.84 -21.61 -6.67
CA LEU A 158 2.06 -22.07 -7.82
C LEU A 158 2.97 -22.64 -8.92
N PRO A 159 2.55 -23.74 -9.58
CA PRO A 159 3.30 -24.30 -10.70
C PRO A 159 3.56 -23.25 -11.78
N GLY A 160 4.80 -23.22 -12.30
CA GLY A 160 5.20 -22.23 -13.30
C GLY A 160 5.65 -20.87 -12.74
N THR A 161 5.66 -20.69 -11.42
CA THR A 161 6.24 -19.47 -10.82
C THR A 161 7.69 -19.30 -11.24
N PRO A 162 8.06 -18.21 -11.93
CA PRO A 162 9.44 -17.94 -12.33
C PRO A 162 10.39 -17.89 -11.13
N THR A 163 11.59 -18.44 -11.28
CA THR A 163 12.59 -18.48 -10.20
C THR A 163 12.82 -17.09 -9.58
N MET A 164 12.87 -16.06 -10.42
CA MET A 164 13.10 -14.68 -10.00
C MET A 164 12.00 -14.13 -9.09
N LEU A 165 10.76 -14.64 -9.20
CA LEU A 165 9.57 -14.18 -8.47
C LEU A 165 9.24 -15.05 -7.25
N LYS A 166 10.04 -16.10 -7.00
CA LYS A 166 9.92 -16.89 -5.78
C LYS A 166 10.57 -16.15 -4.61
N TRP A 167 9.81 -15.89 -3.56
CA TRP A 167 10.33 -15.22 -2.37
C TRP A 167 11.44 -16.02 -1.69
N LYS A 168 11.35 -17.35 -1.74
CA LYS A 168 12.42 -18.21 -1.21
C LYS A 168 13.75 -18.00 -1.95
N THR A 169 13.73 -17.92 -3.29
CA THR A 169 14.95 -17.63 -4.07
C THR A 169 15.58 -16.30 -3.63
N GLN A 170 14.76 -15.28 -3.41
CA GLN A 170 15.26 -13.97 -3.00
C GLN A 170 15.78 -14.00 -1.55
N ALA A 171 15.06 -14.67 -0.65
CA ALA A 171 15.45 -14.78 0.76
C ALA A 171 16.73 -15.59 0.97
N ASP A 172 16.89 -16.73 0.28
CA ASP A 172 18.09 -17.58 0.36
C ASP A 172 19.34 -16.88 -0.18
N ASN A 173 19.16 -15.81 -0.94
CA ASN A 173 20.25 -15.01 -1.52
C ASN A 173 20.30 -13.59 -0.97
N ASP A 174 19.68 -13.29 0.17
CA ASP A 174 19.67 -11.95 0.80
C ASP A 174 19.31 -10.82 -0.18
N SER A 175 18.35 -11.07 -1.07
CA SER A 175 17.94 -10.18 -2.19
C SER A 175 19.03 -9.94 -3.25
N LEU A 176 20.05 -10.79 -3.31
CA LEU A 176 21.20 -10.70 -4.23
C LEU A 176 21.21 -11.83 -5.27
N TYR A 177 20.07 -12.49 -5.50
CA TYR A 177 19.98 -13.50 -6.55
C TYR A 177 20.39 -12.95 -7.93
N ASN A 178 20.04 -11.71 -8.21
CA ASN A 178 20.59 -10.93 -9.32
C ASN A 178 21.09 -9.57 -8.78
N THR A 179 21.75 -8.80 -9.62
CA THR A 179 22.21 -7.44 -9.28
C THR A 179 21.04 -6.56 -8.85
N PRO A 180 21.00 -6.10 -7.58
CA PRO A 180 19.90 -5.31 -7.05
C PRO A 180 20.00 -3.86 -7.49
N PRO A 181 18.95 -3.04 -7.33
CA PRO A 181 18.97 -1.61 -7.60
C PRO A 181 19.75 -0.85 -6.51
N CYS A 182 21.07 -1.05 -6.47
CA CYS A 182 21.98 -0.60 -5.40
C CYS A 182 21.81 0.87 -5.03
N TYR A 183 21.74 1.77 -6.02
CA TYR A 183 21.57 3.20 -5.75
C TYR A 183 20.26 3.50 -5.04
N GLY A 184 19.15 2.89 -5.50
CA GLY A 184 17.85 3.07 -4.87
C GLY A 184 17.83 2.59 -3.41
N ILE A 185 18.42 1.42 -3.15
CA ILE A 185 18.56 0.86 -1.80
C ILE A 185 19.43 1.77 -0.92
N TYR A 186 20.54 2.28 -1.45
CA TYR A 186 21.39 3.24 -0.73
C TYR A 186 20.63 4.50 -0.32
N ILE A 187 19.82 5.07 -1.21
CA ILE A 187 19.00 6.25 -0.90
C ILE A 187 17.93 5.91 0.15
N CYS A 188 17.25 4.75 0.06
CA CYS A 188 16.35 4.29 1.12
C CYS A 188 17.05 4.25 2.49
N GLY A 189 18.29 3.74 2.53
CA GLY A 189 19.12 3.74 3.73
C GLY A 189 19.38 5.15 4.28
N LYS A 190 19.55 6.17 3.42
CA LYS A 190 19.65 7.57 3.85
C LYS A 190 18.35 8.08 4.46
N VAL A 191 17.20 7.75 3.85
CA VAL A 191 15.87 8.10 4.38
C VAL A 191 15.64 7.43 5.74
N PHE A 192 16.01 6.16 5.92
CA PHE A 192 15.89 5.48 7.21
C PHE A 192 16.72 6.17 8.30
N LYS A 193 17.96 6.56 7.99
CA LYS A 193 18.82 7.31 8.92
C LYS A 193 18.22 8.67 9.25
N TRP A 194 17.67 9.36 8.26
CA TRP A 194 16.98 10.63 8.47
C TRP A 194 15.75 10.47 9.37
N LEU A 195 14.90 9.48 9.11
CA LEU A 195 13.71 9.17 9.96
C LEU A 195 14.13 8.90 11.42
N LYS A 196 15.20 8.12 11.63
CA LYS A 196 15.74 7.89 13.00
C LYS A 196 16.19 9.19 13.65
N LYS A 197 16.92 10.03 12.93
CA LYS A 197 17.40 11.35 13.41
C LYS A 197 16.23 12.29 13.74
N MET A 198 15.11 12.19 13.02
CA MET A 198 13.93 13.02 13.24
C MET A 198 13.07 12.57 14.43
N GLY A 199 13.43 11.49 15.13
CA GLY A 199 12.70 10.96 16.27
C GLY A 199 11.86 9.72 15.99
N GLY A 200 12.02 9.11 14.79
CA GLY A 200 11.33 7.87 14.41
C GLY A 200 9.90 8.07 13.92
N LEU A 201 9.16 6.97 13.82
CA LEU A 201 7.85 6.95 13.19
C LEU A 201 6.74 7.62 14.03
N SER A 202 6.87 7.67 15.36
CA SER A 202 5.91 8.37 16.23
C SER A 202 5.92 9.86 15.94
N VAL A 203 7.12 10.48 15.88
CA VAL A 203 7.26 11.90 15.54
C VAL A 203 6.82 12.17 14.08
N MET A 204 7.08 11.24 13.16
CA MET A 204 6.59 11.39 11.78
C MET A 204 5.07 11.35 11.70
N LYS A 205 4.43 10.51 12.51
CA LYS A 205 2.96 10.47 12.61
C LYS A 205 2.41 11.82 13.06
N GLU A 206 2.91 12.37 14.16
CA GLU A 206 2.49 13.68 14.68
C GLU A 206 2.62 14.78 13.62
N ARG A 207 3.75 14.81 12.90
CA ARG A 207 3.97 15.76 11.80
C ARG A 207 3.00 15.56 10.63
N ASN A 208 2.69 14.32 10.30
CA ASN A 208 1.74 14.01 9.24
C ASN A 208 0.31 14.41 9.64
N GLU A 209 -0.07 14.20 10.90
CA GLU A 209 -1.34 14.66 11.46
C GLU A 209 -1.45 16.19 11.41
N GLU A 210 -0.40 16.91 11.84
CA GLU A 210 -0.36 18.38 11.80
C GLU A 210 -0.48 18.92 10.37
N LYS A 211 0.31 18.38 9.42
CA LYS A 211 0.23 18.79 8.00
C LYS A 211 -1.14 18.51 7.39
N ALA A 212 -1.68 17.31 7.62
CA ALA A 212 -2.98 16.93 7.09
C ALA A 212 -4.09 17.79 7.69
N LYS A 213 -4.01 18.11 8.99
CA LYS A 213 -4.97 18.96 9.69
C LYS A 213 -5.06 20.34 9.06
N ILE A 214 -3.94 20.98 8.72
CA ILE A 214 -3.93 22.31 8.07
C ILE A 214 -4.78 22.30 6.80
N LEU A 215 -4.61 21.28 5.96
CA LEU A 215 -5.32 21.19 4.70
C LEU A 215 -6.79 20.76 4.89
N TYR A 216 -7.07 19.81 5.76
CA TYR A 216 -8.44 19.37 6.03
C TYR A 216 -9.28 20.44 6.73
N ASP A 217 -8.71 21.21 7.67
CA ASP A 217 -9.41 22.34 8.32
C ASP A 217 -9.80 23.40 7.29
N PHE A 218 -8.89 23.68 6.33
CA PHE A 218 -9.22 24.58 5.22
C PHE A 218 -10.34 24.03 4.34
N LEU A 219 -10.27 22.77 3.92
CA LEU A 219 -11.28 22.14 3.07
C LEU A 219 -12.65 22.06 3.75
N ASP A 220 -12.69 21.77 5.04
CA ASP A 220 -13.93 21.65 5.81
C ASP A 220 -14.63 23.01 6.01
N GLN A 221 -13.92 24.13 5.88
CA GLN A 221 -14.45 25.48 5.96
C GLN A 221 -14.64 26.14 4.58
N SER A 222 -14.06 25.58 3.54
CA SER A 222 -14.08 26.16 2.19
C SER A 222 -15.49 26.11 1.59
N LYS A 223 -15.88 27.21 0.94
CA LYS A 223 -17.11 27.27 0.14
C LYS A 223 -16.91 26.75 -1.29
N LEU A 224 -15.66 26.76 -1.76
CA LEU A 224 -15.31 26.38 -3.13
C LEU A 224 -14.81 24.93 -3.19
N PHE A 225 -13.90 24.54 -2.31
CA PHE A 225 -13.29 23.22 -2.33
C PHE A 225 -13.95 22.26 -1.36
N LYS A 226 -14.12 21.01 -1.76
CA LYS A 226 -14.72 19.95 -0.96
C LYS A 226 -13.80 18.73 -0.94
N GLY A 227 -13.47 18.23 0.26
CA GLY A 227 -12.81 16.94 0.40
C GLY A 227 -13.75 15.82 -0.07
N THR A 228 -13.20 14.81 -0.74
CA THR A 228 -13.97 13.70 -1.32
C THR A 228 -14.13 12.51 -0.39
N VAL A 229 -13.47 12.51 0.78
CA VAL A 229 -13.37 11.38 1.70
C VAL A 229 -14.16 11.61 2.97
N ARG A 230 -14.86 10.59 3.46
CA ARG A 230 -15.51 10.62 4.78
C ARG A 230 -14.47 10.91 5.86
N LYS A 231 -14.81 11.74 6.85
CA LYS A 231 -13.83 12.28 7.82
C LYS A 231 -13.05 11.20 8.57
N GLU A 232 -13.73 10.13 8.96
CA GLU A 232 -13.17 9.00 9.67
C GLU A 232 -12.12 8.21 8.87
N ASP A 233 -12.22 8.23 7.54
CA ASP A 233 -11.38 7.42 6.66
C ASP A 233 -10.29 8.22 5.94
N ARG A 234 -10.14 9.50 6.28
CA ARG A 234 -9.18 10.41 5.65
C ARG A 234 -7.74 9.94 5.80
N SER A 235 -7.02 9.90 4.70
CA SER A 235 -5.58 9.66 4.67
C SER A 235 -4.80 10.89 5.16
N LEU A 236 -3.73 10.66 5.91
CA LEU A 236 -2.76 11.71 6.26
C LEU A 236 -1.74 11.96 5.14
N MET A 237 -1.69 11.10 4.13
CA MET A 237 -0.70 11.12 3.06
C MET A 237 -1.24 11.68 1.75
N ASN A 238 -2.54 11.55 1.51
CA ASN A 238 -3.18 11.94 0.25
C ASN A 238 -4.52 12.62 0.56
N VAL A 239 -4.65 13.86 0.17
CA VAL A 239 -5.81 14.71 0.44
C VAL A 239 -6.43 15.14 -0.88
N PRO A 240 -7.31 14.33 -1.49
CA PRO A 240 -8.03 14.71 -2.69
C PRO A 240 -9.16 15.69 -2.37
N PHE A 241 -9.40 16.62 -3.29
CA PHE A 241 -10.49 17.57 -3.22
C PHE A 241 -10.95 17.98 -4.62
N VAL A 242 -12.14 18.49 -4.72
CA VAL A 242 -12.78 18.97 -5.94
C VAL A 242 -13.52 20.27 -5.65
N THR A 243 -13.89 21.02 -6.68
CA THR A 243 -14.83 22.14 -6.57
C THR A 243 -16.28 21.66 -6.69
N GLY A 244 -16.48 20.52 -7.33
CA GLY A 244 -17.80 19.99 -7.69
C GLY A 244 -18.29 20.52 -9.05
N ASP A 245 -17.45 21.26 -9.76
CA ASP A 245 -17.67 21.76 -11.12
C ASP A 245 -16.44 21.41 -11.98
N ALA A 246 -16.64 20.65 -13.04
CA ALA A 246 -15.55 20.13 -13.88
C ALA A 246 -14.75 21.25 -14.59
N GLU A 247 -15.39 22.36 -14.97
CA GLU A 247 -14.69 23.48 -15.62
C GLU A 247 -13.83 24.23 -14.61
N LEU A 248 -14.33 24.43 -13.37
CA LEU A 248 -13.54 25.02 -12.29
C LEU A 248 -12.39 24.12 -11.86
N ASP A 249 -12.60 22.80 -11.79
CA ASP A 249 -11.52 21.84 -11.49
C ASP A 249 -10.42 21.90 -12.56
N ALA A 250 -10.78 21.94 -13.85
CA ALA A 250 -9.82 22.06 -14.95
C ALA A 250 -9.08 23.40 -14.91
N LYS A 251 -9.79 24.49 -14.61
CA LYS A 251 -9.20 25.83 -14.45
C LYS A 251 -8.22 25.85 -13.28
N PHE A 252 -8.60 25.30 -12.13
CA PHE A 252 -7.74 25.21 -10.96
C PHE A 252 -6.44 24.47 -11.29
N VAL A 253 -6.51 23.29 -11.92
CA VAL A 253 -5.32 22.50 -12.30
C VAL A 253 -4.40 23.29 -13.23
N LYS A 254 -4.97 24.00 -14.22
CA LYS A 254 -4.21 24.85 -15.15
C LYS A 254 -3.48 26.01 -14.44
N GLU A 255 -4.19 26.73 -13.58
CA GLU A 255 -3.63 27.86 -12.84
C GLU A 255 -2.60 27.43 -11.80
N ALA A 256 -2.88 26.34 -11.05
CA ALA A 256 -1.96 25.76 -10.09
C ALA A 256 -0.65 25.31 -10.75
N THR A 257 -0.74 24.70 -11.94
CA THR A 257 0.43 24.29 -12.71
C THR A 257 1.26 25.50 -13.15
N ALA A 258 0.61 26.58 -13.59
CA ALA A 258 1.27 27.84 -13.94
C ALA A 258 1.98 28.48 -12.73
N CYS A 259 1.49 28.25 -11.51
CA CYS A 259 2.12 28.65 -10.24
C CYS A 259 3.13 27.64 -9.71
N LEU A 260 3.64 26.71 -10.53
CA LEU A 260 4.62 25.69 -10.18
C LEU A 260 4.12 24.63 -9.19
N LEU A 261 2.82 24.52 -8.97
CA LEU A 261 2.21 23.42 -8.23
C LEU A 261 1.95 22.26 -9.20
N TYR A 262 2.93 21.38 -9.31
CA TYR A 262 2.83 20.25 -10.23
C TYR A 262 2.16 19.04 -9.59
N THR A 263 1.52 18.21 -10.43
CA THR A 263 1.11 16.86 -10.04
C THR A 263 2.35 15.99 -9.78
N SER A 264 2.16 14.83 -9.15
CA SER A 264 3.24 13.87 -8.91
C SER A 264 4.04 13.61 -10.20
N PRO A 265 5.38 13.66 -10.18
CA PRO A 265 6.23 13.33 -11.33
C PRO A 265 6.15 11.85 -11.72
N SER A 266 5.51 11.00 -10.92
CA SER A 266 5.28 9.60 -11.27
C SER A 266 4.20 9.52 -12.35
N PRO A 267 4.49 8.96 -13.52
CA PRO A 267 3.45 8.66 -14.50
C PRO A 267 2.43 7.69 -13.88
N ARG A 268 1.19 8.06 -13.93
CA ARG A 268 0.07 7.27 -13.37
C ARG A 268 -0.85 6.80 -14.46
#